data_214a94e89e2f1cfebfcd90b0e93426b2
#
_entry.id   214a94e89e2f1cfebfcd90b0e93426b2
#
_cell.length_a   1.000
_cell.length_b   1.000
_cell.length_c   1.000
_cell.angle_alpha   90.00
_cell.angle_beta   90.00
_cell.angle_gamma   90.00
#
_symmetry.space_group_name_H-M   'P 1'
#
loop_
_entity.id
_entity.type
_entity.pdbx_description
1 polymer ?
#
loop_
_entity_poly.entity_id
_entity_poly.type
_entity_poly.pdbx_seq_one_letter_code
_entity_poly.pdbx_strand_id
1 'polypeptide(L)'
;ATPAEQPPVPPTDETAAWTLAGANSNYEVYYDTRSIQYDEKTGILTLWNKWVKKGTVLTGTRTTLLLSRYDVRLRVCADLYQYTYNGLGKEISHGKTGDPSWYPLSPNTLGMELCEALKGVLLNN
;
A
#
# COMPACT_ATOMS: atom_id res chain seq x y z
N ALA A 1 5.54 -31.46 -4.72
CA ALA A 1 4.77 -30.32 -5.22
C ALA A 1 4.91 -29.15 -4.26
N THR A 2 5.12 -27.96 -4.78
CA THR A 2 5.13 -26.75 -3.98
C THR A 2 3.71 -26.51 -3.47
N PRO A 3 3.50 -26.33 -2.16
CA PRO A 3 2.17 -25.98 -1.69
C PRO A 3 1.76 -24.65 -2.31
N ALA A 4 0.49 -24.55 -2.66
CA ALA A 4 -0.05 -23.30 -3.19
C ALA A 4 0.20 -22.19 -2.15
N GLU A 5 0.77 -21.07 -2.59
CA GLU A 5 0.96 -19.94 -1.72
C GLU A 5 -0.38 -19.42 -1.25
N GLN A 6 -0.54 -19.28 0.04
CA GLN A 6 -1.74 -18.66 0.57
C GLN A 6 -1.71 -17.16 0.29
N PRO A 7 -2.87 -16.55 -0.01
CA PRO A 7 -2.91 -15.10 -0.17
C PRO A 7 -2.40 -14.42 1.11
N PRO A 8 -1.65 -13.34 0.99
CA PRO A 8 -1.25 -12.58 2.16
C PRO A 8 -2.48 -12.04 2.88
N VAL A 9 -2.48 -12.11 4.19
CA VAL A 9 -3.61 -11.64 5.00
C VAL A 9 -3.47 -10.13 5.19
N PRO A 10 -4.46 -9.34 4.76
CA PRO A 10 -4.38 -7.89 4.95
C PRO A 10 -4.54 -7.52 6.42
N PRO A 11 -3.93 -6.43 6.88
CA PRO A 11 -4.13 -5.97 8.23
C PRO A 11 -5.56 -5.47 8.43
N THR A 12 -6.09 -5.68 9.64
CA THR A 12 -7.38 -5.14 10.06
C THR A 12 -7.15 -3.85 10.86
N ASP A 13 -8.22 -3.12 11.14
CA ASP A 13 -8.12 -1.92 11.97
C ASP A 13 -7.56 -2.23 13.36
N GLU A 14 -7.76 -3.46 13.85
CA GLU A 14 -7.22 -3.88 15.15
C GLU A 14 -5.74 -4.23 15.12
N THR A 15 -5.25 -4.75 13.99
CA THR A 15 -3.86 -5.22 13.85
C THR A 15 -2.95 -4.19 13.19
N ALA A 16 -3.52 -3.20 12.50
CA ALA A 16 -2.76 -2.20 11.77
C ALA A 16 -2.48 -0.97 12.63
N ALA A 17 -1.43 -0.25 12.24
CA ALA A 17 -1.20 1.11 12.72
C ALA A 17 -1.19 2.02 11.49
N TRP A 18 -2.39 2.36 11.00
CA TRP A 18 -2.56 3.18 9.81
C TRP A 18 -2.12 4.61 10.06
N THR A 19 -1.19 5.09 9.27
CA THR A 19 -0.66 6.45 9.35
C THR A 19 -0.88 7.14 8.00
N LEU A 20 -1.47 8.33 8.04
CA LEU A 20 -1.72 9.10 6.82
C LEU A 20 -0.41 9.55 6.20
N ALA A 21 -0.20 9.20 4.94
CA ALA A 21 0.98 9.63 4.18
C ALA A 21 0.70 10.88 3.35
N GLY A 22 -0.52 11.00 2.82
CA GLY A 22 -0.89 12.14 2.01
C GLY A 22 -2.35 12.07 1.59
N ALA A 23 -2.83 13.16 1.02
CA ALA A 23 -4.21 13.26 0.54
C ALA A 23 -4.29 14.28 -0.59
N ASN A 24 -5.25 14.06 -1.49
CA ASN A 24 -5.62 15.04 -2.51
C ASN A 24 -7.14 15.15 -2.55
N SER A 25 -7.70 15.78 -3.58
CA SER A 25 -9.15 15.97 -3.68
C SER A 25 -9.91 14.65 -3.88
N ASN A 26 -9.24 13.59 -4.33
CA ASN A 26 -9.88 12.32 -4.70
C ASN A 26 -9.59 11.19 -3.74
N TYR A 27 -8.41 11.17 -3.09
CA TYR A 27 -7.95 10.05 -2.27
C TYR A 27 -7.23 10.49 -1.02
N GLU A 28 -7.24 9.58 -0.02
CA GLU A 28 -6.31 9.60 1.11
C GLU A 28 -5.48 8.33 1.03
N VAL A 29 -4.17 8.42 1.28
CA VAL A 29 -3.29 7.26 1.30
C VAL A 29 -2.68 7.09 2.69
N TYR A 30 -2.73 5.86 3.19
CA TYR A 30 -2.22 5.47 4.51
C TYR A 30 -1.21 4.34 4.34
N TYR A 31 -0.32 4.20 5.30
CA TYR A 31 0.58 3.05 5.38
C TYR A 31 0.51 2.45 6.78
N ASP A 32 0.67 1.12 6.84
CA ASP A 32 0.63 0.40 8.11
C ASP A 32 2.06 0.27 8.65
N THR A 33 2.37 1.03 9.69
CA THR A 33 3.72 1.04 10.28
C THR A 33 4.09 -0.29 10.91
N ARG A 34 3.11 -1.09 11.34
CA ARG A 34 3.38 -2.40 11.93
C ARG A 34 3.74 -3.46 10.89
N SER A 35 3.35 -3.25 9.64
CA SER A 35 3.62 -4.22 8.57
C SER A 35 4.95 -3.98 7.86
N ILE A 36 5.65 -2.88 8.14
CA ILE A 36 6.87 -2.52 7.42
C ILE A 36 7.96 -3.55 7.69
N GLN A 37 8.46 -4.15 6.61
CA GLN A 37 9.63 -5.03 6.63
C GLN A 37 10.72 -4.39 5.78
N TYR A 38 11.88 -4.19 6.37
CA TYR A 38 13.01 -3.55 5.72
C TYR A 38 14.13 -4.54 5.48
N ASP A 39 14.54 -4.68 4.22
CA ASP A 39 15.68 -5.51 3.86
C ASP A 39 16.92 -4.60 3.78
N GLU A 40 17.80 -4.73 4.76
CA GLU A 40 19.01 -3.90 4.84
C GLU A 40 19.96 -4.13 3.67
N LYS A 41 19.96 -5.33 3.07
CA LYS A 41 20.85 -5.66 1.96
C LYS A 41 20.44 -4.95 0.68
N THR A 42 19.14 -4.84 0.44
CA THR A 42 18.62 -4.25 -0.80
C THR A 42 18.12 -2.84 -0.62
N GLY A 43 17.82 -2.44 0.62
CA GLY A 43 17.21 -1.14 0.90
C GLY A 43 15.73 -1.08 0.56
N ILE A 44 15.08 -2.22 0.40
CA ILE A 44 13.68 -2.30 -0.02
C ILE A 44 12.78 -2.47 1.19
N LEU A 45 11.69 -1.70 1.23
CA LEU A 45 10.63 -1.85 2.22
C LEU A 45 9.45 -2.60 1.59
N THR A 46 8.88 -3.54 2.34
CA THR A 46 7.64 -4.23 1.98
C THR A 46 6.61 -3.90 3.04
N LEU A 47 5.43 -3.46 2.63
CA LEU A 47 4.41 -3.02 3.58
C LEU A 47 3.03 -3.01 2.95
N TRP A 48 2.01 -2.95 3.81
CA TRP A 48 0.64 -2.70 3.38
C TRP A 48 0.38 -1.21 3.36
N ASN A 49 -0.29 -0.74 2.30
CA ASN A 49 -0.79 0.62 2.21
C ASN A 49 -2.27 0.60 1.83
N LYS A 50 -2.96 1.68 2.17
CA LYS A 50 -4.41 1.78 2.00
C LYS A 50 -4.74 3.07 1.28
N TRP A 51 -5.51 2.94 0.21
CA TRP A 51 -5.98 4.05 -0.61
C TRP A 51 -7.48 4.16 -0.45
N VAL A 52 -7.96 5.29 0.06
CA VAL A 52 -9.37 5.52 0.35
C VAL A 52 -9.87 6.63 -0.56
N LYS A 53 -10.85 6.31 -1.40
CA LYS A 53 -11.48 7.29 -2.28
C LYS A 53 -12.40 8.19 -1.47
N LYS A 54 -12.28 9.49 -1.64
CA LYS A 54 -13.13 10.48 -0.97
C LYS A 54 -14.51 10.56 -1.62
N GLY A 55 -15.49 11.03 -0.86
CA GLY A 55 -16.87 11.18 -1.33
C GLY A 55 -17.72 9.96 -0.99
N THR A 56 -18.93 9.95 -1.52
CA THR A 56 -19.87 8.86 -1.29
C THR A 56 -19.71 7.79 -2.34
N VAL A 57 -19.23 6.60 -1.92
CA VAL A 57 -19.08 5.43 -2.80
C VAL A 57 -19.77 4.26 -2.11
N LEU A 58 -20.88 3.79 -2.65
CA LEU A 58 -21.64 2.68 -2.06
C LEU A 58 -21.30 1.34 -2.67
N THR A 59 -21.32 1.23 -3.99
CA THR A 59 -21.17 -0.05 -4.70
C THR A 59 -19.84 -0.20 -5.43
N GLY A 60 -19.19 0.89 -5.80
CA GLY A 60 -17.87 0.84 -6.43
C GLY A 60 -16.76 0.69 -5.41
N THR A 61 -15.51 0.60 -5.89
CA THR A 61 -14.34 0.52 -5.02
C THR A 61 -14.15 1.81 -4.25
N ARG A 62 -14.22 1.72 -2.92
CA ARG A 62 -13.89 2.81 -2.02
C ARG A 62 -12.49 2.69 -1.46
N THR A 63 -12.13 1.49 -1.01
CA THR A 63 -10.86 1.25 -0.34
C THR A 63 -10.07 0.19 -1.08
N THR A 64 -8.81 0.45 -1.32
CA THR A 64 -7.87 -0.51 -1.88
C THR A 64 -6.73 -0.71 -0.90
N LEU A 65 -6.51 -1.95 -0.48
CA LEU A 65 -5.34 -2.34 0.31
C LEU A 65 -4.32 -2.95 -0.65
N LEU A 66 -3.11 -2.46 -0.60
CA LEU A 66 -2.01 -2.94 -1.46
C LEU A 66 -0.86 -3.44 -0.59
N LEU A 67 -0.36 -4.63 -0.93
CA LEU A 67 0.93 -5.09 -0.43
C LEU A 67 1.95 -4.66 -1.48
N SER A 68 2.86 -3.78 -1.11
CA SER A 68 3.77 -3.14 -2.06
C SER A 68 5.21 -3.16 -1.57
N ARG A 69 6.14 -3.07 -2.52
CA ARG A 69 7.57 -2.86 -2.23
C ARG A 69 7.95 -1.46 -2.68
N TYR A 70 8.78 -0.80 -1.88
CA TYR A 70 9.28 0.54 -2.17
C TYR A 70 10.79 0.58 -2.05
N ASP A 71 11.45 1.15 -3.06
CA ASP A 71 12.84 1.55 -2.96
C ASP A 71 12.86 3.08 -2.88
N VAL A 72 13.03 3.60 -1.66
CA VAL A 72 12.94 5.05 -1.44
C VAL A 72 14.13 5.81 -2.00
N ARG A 73 15.26 5.13 -2.25
CA ARG A 73 16.44 5.75 -2.86
C ARG A 73 16.21 6.00 -4.34
N LEU A 74 15.64 5.02 -5.02
CA LEU A 74 15.38 5.09 -6.46
C LEU A 74 14.01 5.67 -6.76
N ARG A 75 13.14 5.82 -5.72
CA ARG A 75 11.76 6.32 -5.87
C ARG A 75 10.96 5.49 -6.85
N VAL A 76 11.02 4.18 -6.65
CA VAL A 76 10.26 3.20 -7.43
C VAL A 76 9.43 2.33 -6.49
N CYS A 77 8.36 1.79 -7.04
CA CYS A 77 7.39 0.98 -6.30
C CYS A 77 7.00 -0.24 -7.14
N ALA A 78 6.66 -1.32 -6.47
CA ALA A 78 6.08 -2.50 -7.12
C ALA A 78 4.93 -3.01 -6.26
N ASP A 79 3.74 -3.12 -6.85
CA ASP A 79 2.56 -3.63 -6.18
C ASP A 79 2.48 -5.14 -6.38
N LEU A 80 2.29 -5.88 -5.27
CA LEU A 80 2.33 -7.35 -5.29
C LEU A 80 0.95 -7.99 -5.18
N TYR A 81 0.08 -7.44 -4.34
CA TYR A 81 -1.21 -8.04 -4.04
C TYR A 81 -2.20 -6.94 -3.66
N GLN A 82 -3.50 -7.16 -3.95
CA GLN A 82 -4.52 -6.16 -3.66
C GLN A 82 -5.80 -6.78 -3.10
N TYR A 83 -6.47 -6.02 -2.23
CA TYR A 83 -7.83 -6.26 -1.77
C TYR A 83 -8.63 -4.99 -2.01
N THR A 84 -9.84 -5.11 -2.57
CA THR A 84 -10.71 -3.96 -2.80
C THR A 84 -12.02 -4.12 -2.03
N TYR A 85 -12.53 -3.02 -1.52
CA TYR A 85 -13.75 -2.97 -0.71
C TYR A 85 -14.67 -1.86 -1.19
N ASN A 86 -15.98 -2.06 -1.07
CA ASN A 86 -16.96 -1.03 -1.42
C ASN A 86 -17.17 -0.05 -0.25
N GLY A 87 -18.08 0.91 -0.44
CA GLY A 87 -18.35 1.93 0.57
C GLY A 87 -19.02 1.40 1.83
N LEU A 88 -19.54 0.18 1.80
CA LEU A 88 -20.12 -0.50 2.95
C LEU A 88 -19.10 -1.37 3.69
N GLY A 89 -17.85 -1.41 3.21
CA GLY A 89 -16.81 -2.22 3.82
C GLY A 89 -16.79 -3.67 3.37
N LYS A 90 -17.59 -4.02 2.37
CA LYS A 90 -17.64 -5.37 1.85
C LYS A 90 -16.57 -5.57 0.78
N GLU A 91 -15.86 -6.71 0.85
CA GLU A 91 -14.84 -7.04 -0.13
C GLU A 91 -15.46 -7.24 -1.50
N ILE A 92 -14.86 -6.61 -2.51
CA ILE A 92 -15.24 -6.76 -3.91
C ILE A 92 -14.34 -7.80 -4.58
N SER A 93 -13.03 -7.71 -4.37
CA SER A 93 -12.07 -8.59 -5.03
C SER A 93 -10.76 -8.64 -4.27
N HIS A 94 -9.96 -9.68 -4.55
CA HIS A 94 -8.57 -9.74 -4.11
C HIS A 94 -7.78 -10.58 -5.10
N GLY A 95 -6.48 -10.37 -5.15
CA GLY A 95 -5.61 -11.16 -6.01
C GLY A 95 -4.25 -10.51 -6.20
N LYS A 96 -3.37 -11.25 -6.87
CA LYS A 96 -2.08 -10.71 -7.29
C LYS A 96 -2.32 -9.58 -8.27
N THR A 97 -1.50 -8.53 -8.18
CA THR A 97 -1.56 -7.46 -9.17
C THR A 97 -1.13 -8.01 -10.53
N GLY A 98 -1.73 -7.47 -11.61
CA GLY A 98 -1.45 -7.95 -12.95
C GLY A 98 -0.01 -7.73 -13.40
N ASP A 99 0.65 -6.71 -12.86
CA ASP A 99 2.05 -6.40 -13.19
C ASP A 99 2.81 -6.05 -11.92
N PRO A 100 3.62 -6.98 -11.37
CA PRO A 100 4.42 -6.73 -10.18
C PRO A 100 5.75 -6.03 -10.47
N SER A 101 5.95 -5.53 -11.68
CA SER A 101 7.19 -4.85 -12.05
C SER A 101 7.35 -3.54 -11.31
N TRP A 102 8.61 -3.14 -11.14
CA TRP A 102 8.93 -1.84 -10.58
C TRP A 102 8.54 -0.72 -11.54
N TYR A 103 7.91 0.32 -11.02
CA TYR A 103 7.58 1.51 -11.81
C TYR A 103 8.04 2.77 -11.06
N PRO A 104 8.45 3.82 -11.81
CA PRO A 104 8.89 5.06 -11.20
C PRO A 104 7.71 5.84 -10.61
N LEU A 105 7.97 6.53 -9.51
CA LEU A 105 6.98 7.41 -8.88
C LEU A 105 7.14 8.82 -9.44
N SER A 106 6.05 9.40 -9.91
CA SER A 106 6.07 10.75 -10.46
C SER A 106 6.01 11.80 -9.36
N PRO A 107 6.71 12.95 -9.52
CA PRO A 107 6.59 14.04 -8.56
C PRO A 107 5.14 14.52 -8.41
N ASN A 108 4.81 15.01 -7.22
CA ASN A 108 3.49 15.56 -6.90
C ASN A 108 2.35 14.56 -6.96
N THR A 109 2.65 13.26 -6.78
CA THR A 109 1.64 12.20 -6.69
C THR A 109 1.56 11.68 -5.26
N LEU A 110 0.42 11.03 -4.93
CA LEU A 110 0.27 10.38 -3.62
C LEU A 110 1.27 9.25 -3.43
N GLY A 111 1.62 8.54 -4.50
CA GLY A 111 2.67 7.51 -4.45
C GLY A 111 4.01 8.08 -4.01
N MET A 112 4.36 9.25 -4.52
CA MET A 112 5.60 9.92 -4.11
C MET A 112 5.50 10.42 -2.66
N GLU A 113 4.34 10.93 -2.23
CA GLU A 113 4.15 11.34 -0.84
C GLU A 113 4.33 10.16 0.12
N LEU A 114 3.81 8.98 -0.26
CA LEU A 114 4.01 7.76 0.52
C LEU A 114 5.49 7.39 0.58
N CYS A 115 6.19 7.46 -0.55
CA CYS A 115 7.62 7.17 -0.62
C CYS A 115 8.42 8.10 0.30
N GLU A 116 8.12 9.40 0.29
CA GLU A 116 8.78 10.37 1.16
C GLU A 116 8.48 10.12 2.65
N ALA A 117 7.25 9.71 2.97
CA ALA A 117 6.89 9.34 4.33
C ALA A 117 7.70 8.13 4.81
N LEU A 118 7.87 7.11 3.95
CA LEU A 118 8.67 5.92 4.27
C LEU A 118 10.14 6.26 4.44
N LYS A 119 10.65 7.18 3.63
CA LYS A 119 12.02 7.67 3.79
C LYS A 119 12.21 8.31 5.17
N GLY A 120 11.22 9.08 5.62
CA GLY A 120 11.22 9.67 6.97
C GLY A 120 11.25 8.61 8.06
N VAL A 121 10.49 7.52 7.90
CA VAL A 121 10.49 6.40 8.85
C VAL A 121 11.89 5.79 8.97
N LEU A 122 12.56 5.57 7.85
CA LEU A 122 13.92 5.00 7.84
C LEU A 122 14.93 5.94 8.51
N LEU A 123 14.81 7.25 8.29
CA LEU A 123 15.75 8.22 8.86
C LEU A 123 15.59 8.40 10.36
N ASN A 124 14.40 8.09 10.90
CA ASN A 124 14.09 8.26 12.32
C ASN A 124 14.27 6.99 13.15
N ASN A 125 14.75 5.93 12.54
CA ASN A 125 15.02 4.66 13.25
C ASN A 125 16.51 4.42 13.43
#